data_70c08b80fab67ddc3cd60e5bdb9a66ab
#
_entry.id   70c08b80fab67ddc3cd60e5bdb9a66ab
#
_cell.length_a   1.000
_cell.length_b   1.000
_cell.length_c   1.000
_cell.angle_alpha   90.00
_cell.angle_beta   90.00
_cell.angle_gamma   90.00
#
_symmetry.space_group_name_H-M   'P 1'
#
loop_
_entity.id
_entity.type
_entity.pdbx_description
1 polymer ?
#
loop_
_entity_poly.entity_id
_entity_poly.type
_entity_poly.pdbx_seq_one_letter_code
_entity_poly.pdbx_strand_id
1 'polypeptide(L)'
;MIEVSAPGKLYIAGEYAVVETGHPAVIAAVDQFVTVTVESARKVGSIQSAQYSGMPVRWTRRNGELVLDIRENPFHYILAAIRLTEKYAQEKNILLSFYDLKVTSELDSSNGRKYGLGSSGAVTVATVKALNVFYALNLSQLEIFKIAALANLAVQDNGSCGDIAASCYGDWIAFSTFDHPWLQEQETQHSISELLALDWPGLSIEPLIAPEDLRLLIGWTGSPASTSDLVDQVHRSREDKMVAYQLFLKNSTECVNEMIKGFKENNVTLIQQMIRKNRQLLHDLSAITGVVIETPALNKLCNLAEQYEGAAKSSGAGGGDCGIVIVDQKSGILPLMSAWEKAEITPLPLHVYSDQRKENR
;
A
#
# COMPACT_ATOMS: atom_id res chain seq x y z
N MET A 1 -16.41 11.09 19.54
CA MET A 1 -15.48 11.26 18.41
C MET A 1 -14.52 10.07 18.44
N ILE A 2 -14.39 9.39 17.33
CA ILE A 2 -13.45 8.27 17.10
C ILE A 2 -12.44 8.77 16.07
N GLU A 3 -11.15 8.57 16.30
CA GLU A 3 -10.09 8.94 15.40
C GLU A 3 -9.15 7.75 15.21
N VAL A 4 -8.93 7.36 13.96
CA VAL A 4 -8.11 6.21 13.59
C VAL A 4 -7.24 6.57 12.40
N SER A 5 -5.98 6.17 12.45
CA SER A 5 -5.01 6.38 11.39
C SER A 5 -4.54 5.06 10.78
N ALA A 6 -4.21 5.11 9.49
CA ALA A 6 -3.51 4.04 8.79
C ALA A 6 -2.29 4.61 8.07
N PRO A 7 -1.12 3.94 8.16
CA PRO A 7 0.12 4.41 7.55
C PRO A 7 0.11 4.24 6.03
N GLY A 8 0.92 5.05 5.35
CA GLY A 8 1.34 4.82 3.99
C GLY A 8 2.32 3.66 3.88
N LYS A 9 2.74 3.32 2.66
CA LYS A 9 3.61 2.17 2.36
C LYS A 9 4.67 2.49 1.31
N LEU A 10 5.73 1.66 1.30
CA LEU A 10 6.71 1.58 0.23
C LEU A 10 6.99 0.12 -0.11
N TYR A 11 7.01 -0.23 -1.39
CA TYR A 11 7.52 -1.52 -1.84
C TYR A 11 9.05 -1.54 -1.76
N ILE A 12 9.57 -2.60 -1.19
CA ILE A 12 11.02 -2.81 -1.02
C ILE A 12 11.53 -3.79 -2.06
N ALA A 13 10.76 -4.87 -2.33
CA ALA A 13 11.03 -5.82 -3.41
C ALA A 13 9.77 -6.58 -3.79
N GLY A 14 9.75 -7.18 -4.98
CA GLY A 14 8.67 -8.05 -5.45
C GLY A 14 7.58 -7.33 -6.24
N GLU A 15 7.79 -6.08 -6.63
CA GLU A 15 6.86 -5.33 -7.47
C GLU A 15 6.56 -6.10 -8.76
N TYR A 16 5.37 -5.91 -9.30
CA TYR A 16 4.82 -6.62 -10.46
C TYR A 16 4.62 -8.13 -10.25
N ALA A 17 5.60 -8.85 -9.68
CA ALA A 17 5.44 -10.28 -9.42
C ALA A 17 4.35 -10.54 -8.38
N VAL A 18 4.22 -9.68 -7.38
CA VAL A 18 3.27 -9.80 -6.26
C VAL A 18 1.79 -9.74 -6.69
N VAL A 19 1.47 -9.31 -7.91
CA VAL A 19 0.09 -9.35 -8.41
C VAL A 19 -0.34 -10.75 -8.83
N GLU A 20 0.63 -11.64 -9.03
CA GLU A 20 0.40 -13.06 -9.34
C GLU A 20 0.45 -13.88 -8.05
N THR A 21 -0.53 -14.77 -7.86
CA THR A 21 -0.62 -15.63 -6.67
C THR A 21 0.64 -16.48 -6.48
N GLY A 22 1.15 -16.55 -5.25
CA GLY A 22 2.33 -17.34 -4.91
C GLY A 22 3.68 -16.61 -5.06
N HIS A 23 3.66 -15.34 -5.48
CA HIS A 23 4.88 -14.52 -5.59
C HIS A 23 4.94 -13.49 -4.45
N PRO A 24 5.97 -13.54 -3.58
CA PRO A 24 6.05 -12.67 -2.43
C PRO A 24 6.58 -11.26 -2.79
N ALA A 25 6.29 -10.31 -1.90
CA ALA A 25 6.91 -8.99 -1.85
C ALA A 25 7.37 -8.66 -0.43
N VAL A 26 8.35 -7.78 -0.28
CA VAL A 26 8.65 -7.09 0.99
C VAL A 26 8.15 -5.67 0.87
N ILE A 27 7.35 -5.25 1.87
CA ILE A 27 6.71 -3.94 1.92
C ILE A 27 6.97 -3.34 3.30
N ALA A 28 7.18 -2.03 3.36
CA ALA A 28 7.34 -1.29 4.61
C ALA A 28 6.22 -0.25 4.77
N ALA A 29 5.63 -0.18 5.94
CA ALA A 29 4.75 0.93 6.31
C ALA A 29 5.60 2.14 6.71
N VAL A 30 5.12 3.36 6.41
CA VAL A 30 5.84 4.61 6.73
C VAL A 30 5.03 5.50 7.65
N ASP A 31 5.71 6.33 8.44
CA ASP A 31 5.16 7.23 9.46
C ASP A 31 4.47 8.49 8.89
N GLN A 32 3.76 8.31 7.80
CA GLN A 32 2.82 9.29 7.24
C GLN A 32 1.45 8.62 7.14
N PHE A 33 0.39 9.32 7.50
CA PHE A 33 -0.90 8.69 7.77
C PHE A 33 -2.04 9.29 6.95
N VAL A 34 -3.04 8.45 6.70
CA VAL A 34 -4.40 8.89 6.46
C VAL A 34 -5.18 8.69 7.75
N THR A 35 -5.81 9.75 8.24
CA THR A 35 -6.61 9.74 9.47
C THR A 35 -8.09 9.90 9.12
N VAL A 36 -8.91 9.01 9.67
CA VAL A 36 -10.37 9.05 9.57
C VAL A 36 -10.96 9.32 10.94
N THR A 37 -11.74 10.39 11.03
CA THR A 37 -12.51 10.75 12.22
C THR A 37 -13.98 10.45 11.98
N VAL A 38 -14.65 9.79 12.93
CA VAL A 38 -16.08 9.46 12.87
C VAL A 38 -16.80 10.00 14.10
N GLU A 39 -17.90 10.72 13.88
CA GLU A 39 -18.78 11.23 14.94
C GLU A 39 -20.23 10.82 14.65
N SER A 40 -21.00 10.49 15.69
CA SER A 40 -22.40 10.16 15.52
C SER A 40 -23.22 11.34 15.03
N ALA A 41 -24.08 11.12 14.04
CA ALA A 41 -25.03 12.09 13.53
C ALA A 41 -26.49 11.62 13.78
N ARG A 42 -27.47 12.54 13.75
CA ARG A 42 -28.85 12.19 14.13
C ARG A 42 -29.73 11.71 12.97
N LYS A 43 -29.73 12.40 11.82
CA LYS A 43 -30.69 12.15 10.71
C LYS A 43 -30.04 12.10 9.34
N VAL A 44 -28.92 12.76 9.18
CA VAL A 44 -28.16 12.90 7.93
C VAL A 44 -26.70 12.84 8.32
N GLY A 45 -25.89 12.09 7.58
CA GLY A 45 -24.44 12.06 7.76
C GLY A 45 -23.74 12.94 6.71
N SER A 46 -22.43 13.09 6.88
CA SER A 46 -21.57 13.73 5.89
C SER A 46 -20.24 13.01 5.72
N ILE A 47 -19.64 13.17 4.53
CA ILE A 47 -18.26 12.75 4.25
C ILE A 47 -17.49 13.98 3.81
N GLN A 48 -16.35 14.23 4.42
CA GLN A 48 -15.45 15.35 4.13
C GLN A 48 -14.03 14.84 3.92
N SER A 49 -13.37 15.25 2.84
CA SER A 49 -11.96 14.97 2.60
C SER A 49 -11.26 16.22 2.09
N ALA A 50 -10.09 16.51 2.65
CA ALA A 50 -9.26 17.63 2.21
C ALA A 50 -8.78 17.48 0.75
N GLN A 51 -8.66 16.27 0.25
CA GLN A 51 -8.30 15.99 -1.14
C GLN A 51 -9.41 16.34 -2.15
N TYR A 52 -10.67 16.44 -1.68
CA TYR A 52 -11.84 16.72 -2.53
C TYR A 52 -12.55 17.98 -2.03
N SER A 53 -12.09 19.14 -2.45
CA SER A 53 -12.63 20.47 -2.10
C SER A 53 -12.73 20.83 -0.61
N GLY A 54 -12.52 19.89 0.30
CA GLY A 54 -12.66 20.10 1.74
C GLY A 54 -14.08 20.37 2.25
N MET A 55 -15.09 20.39 1.37
CA MET A 55 -16.49 20.65 1.76
C MET A 55 -17.20 19.33 2.12
N PRO A 56 -18.03 19.31 3.20
CA PRO A 56 -18.79 18.13 3.56
C PRO A 56 -19.85 17.81 2.50
N VAL A 57 -19.85 16.55 2.04
CA VAL A 57 -20.90 16.01 1.18
C VAL A 57 -21.89 15.23 2.04
N ARG A 58 -23.17 15.62 2.02
CA ARG A 58 -24.22 14.96 2.80
C ARG A 58 -24.58 13.61 2.21
N TRP A 59 -24.98 12.69 3.08
CA TRP A 59 -25.49 11.40 2.70
C TRP A 59 -26.70 10.99 3.53
N THR A 60 -27.55 10.17 2.93
CA THR A 60 -28.74 9.58 3.56
C THR A 60 -28.74 8.08 3.34
N ARG A 61 -29.75 7.38 3.85
CA ARG A 61 -29.96 5.94 3.57
C ARG A 61 -31.19 5.76 2.70
N ARG A 62 -31.08 4.96 1.65
CA ARG A 62 -32.20 4.45 0.85
C ARG A 62 -32.09 2.93 0.80
N ASN A 63 -33.13 2.25 1.21
CA ASN A 63 -33.16 0.77 1.32
C ASN A 63 -31.99 0.19 2.16
N GLY A 64 -31.56 0.90 3.20
CA GLY A 64 -30.42 0.50 4.04
C GLY A 64 -29.04 0.93 3.53
N GLU A 65 -28.91 1.31 2.27
CA GLU A 65 -27.63 1.73 1.67
C GLU A 65 -27.36 3.22 1.80
N LEU A 66 -26.08 3.59 1.92
CA LEU A 66 -25.61 4.96 1.91
C LEU A 66 -25.71 5.55 0.50
N VAL A 67 -26.35 6.73 0.39
CA VAL A 67 -26.50 7.47 -0.86
C VAL A 67 -26.01 8.91 -0.65
N LEU A 68 -25.05 9.33 -1.46
CA LEU A 68 -24.52 10.70 -1.45
C LEU A 68 -25.47 11.67 -2.14
N ASP A 69 -25.52 12.92 -1.65
CA ASP A 69 -26.27 14.04 -2.24
C ASP A 69 -25.42 14.81 -3.26
N ILE A 70 -24.79 14.08 -4.20
CA ILE A 70 -24.00 14.64 -5.31
C ILE A 70 -24.12 13.75 -6.56
N ARG A 71 -23.87 14.34 -7.73
CA ARG A 71 -23.91 13.60 -9.02
C ARG A 71 -22.65 12.77 -9.28
N GLU A 72 -21.48 13.34 -8.98
CA GLU A 72 -20.19 12.68 -9.16
C GLU A 72 -19.64 12.26 -7.80
N ASN A 73 -19.21 11.01 -7.70
CA ASN A 73 -18.69 10.46 -6.47
C ASN A 73 -17.15 10.49 -6.45
N PRO A 74 -16.51 11.39 -5.67
CA PRO A 74 -15.07 11.39 -5.53
C PRO A 74 -14.54 10.41 -4.48
N PHE A 75 -15.44 9.75 -3.70
CA PHE A 75 -15.08 8.96 -2.51
C PHE A 75 -15.15 7.45 -2.76
N HIS A 76 -14.74 6.96 -3.93
CA HIS A 76 -14.90 5.55 -4.32
C HIS A 76 -14.40 4.57 -3.26
N TYR A 77 -13.16 4.71 -2.80
CA TYR A 77 -12.54 3.84 -1.80
C TYR A 77 -13.21 3.95 -0.43
N ILE A 78 -13.55 5.16 0.00
CA ILE A 78 -14.24 5.42 1.27
C ILE A 78 -15.62 4.75 1.26
N LEU A 79 -16.39 4.93 0.18
CA LEU A 79 -17.73 4.35 0.05
C LEU A 79 -17.70 2.82 -0.05
N ALA A 80 -16.72 2.25 -0.77
CA ALA A 80 -16.56 0.80 -0.84
C ALA A 80 -16.25 0.23 0.57
N ALA A 81 -15.35 0.87 1.32
CA ALA A 81 -15.02 0.49 2.69
C ALA A 81 -16.24 0.60 3.62
N ILE A 82 -17.01 1.70 3.51
CA ILE A 82 -18.26 1.88 4.29
C ILE A 82 -19.25 0.76 3.96
N ARG A 83 -19.55 0.53 2.69
CA ARG A 83 -20.55 -0.44 2.25
C ARG A 83 -20.26 -1.84 2.77
N LEU A 84 -19.02 -2.31 2.63
CA LEU A 84 -18.64 -3.66 3.06
C LEU A 84 -18.61 -3.78 4.58
N THR A 85 -18.10 -2.78 5.29
CA THR A 85 -18.08 -2.79 6.76
C THR A 85 -19.52 -2.73 7.33
N GLU A 86 -20.39 -1.91 6.75
CA GLU A 86 -21.80 -1.83 7.18
C GLU A 86 -22.59 -3.09 6.80
N LYS A 87 -22.30 -3.73 5.65
CA LYS A 87 -22.90 -5.02 5.29
C LYS A 87 -22.52 -6.09 6.32
N TYR A 88 -21.27 -6.16 6.71
CA TYR A 88 -20.84 -7.05 7.80
C TYR A 88 -21.55 -6.73 9.12
N ALA A 89 -21.68 -5.44 9.48
CA ALA A 89 -22.41 -5.03 10.69
C ALA A 89 -23.88 -5.50 10.66
N GLN A 90 -24.56 -5.36 9.52
CA GLN A 90 -25.93 -5.84 9.34
C GLN A 90 -26.03 -7.38 9.46
N GLU A 91 -25.09 -8.13 8.90
CA GLU A 91 -25.03 -9.60 9.05
C GLU A 91 -24.85 -10.03 10.53
N LYS A 92 -24.22 -9.18 11.35
CA LYS A 92 -24.11 -9.36 12.81
C LYS A 92 -25.29 -8.77 13.58
N ASN A 93 -26.39 -8.38 12.91
CA ASN A 93 -27.58 -7.76 13.50
C ASN A 93 -27.31 -6.43 14.23
N ILE A 94 -26.29 -5.68 13.81
CA ILE A 94 -25.97 -4.36 14.35
C ILE A 94 -26.78 -3.30 13.59
N LEU A 95 -27.49 -2.45 14.33
CA LEU A 95 -28.26 -1.36 13.74
C LEU A 95 -27.35 -0.26 13.19
N LEU A 96 -27.53 0.05 11.91
CA LEU A 96 -26.78 1.11 11.28
C LEU A 96 -27.22 2.50 11.76
N SER A 97 -26.25 3.35 12.03
CA SER A 97 -26.44 4.73 12.50
C SER A 97 -25.98 5.73 11.45
N PHE A 98 -26.39 7.00 11.60
CA PHE A 98 -25.81 8.12 10.85
C PHE A 98 -24.55 8.63 11.55
N TYR A 99 -23.58 9.04 10.75
CA TYR A 99 -22.32 9.64 11.23
C TYR A 99 -21.77 10.66 10.25
N ASP A 100 -20.94 11.53 10.76
CA ASP A 100 -20.06 12.42 10.02
C ASP A 100 -18.67 11.78 9.97
N LEU A 101 -18.11 11.64 8.76
CA LEU A 101 -16.81 11.07 8.50
C LEU A 101 -15.90 12.12 7.88
N LYS A 102 -14.77 12.38 8.51
CA LYS A 102 -13.76 13.32 8.01
C LYS A 102 -12.44 12.58 7.75
N VAL A 103 -11.84 12.87 6.60
CA VAL A 103 -10.55 12.33 6.19
C VAL A 103 -9.52 13.43 6.06
N THR A 104 -8.36 13.21 6.69
CA THR A 104 -7.14 14.01 6.49
C THR A 104 -6.00 13.10 6.03
N SER A 105 -5.08 13.63 5.22
CA SER A 105 -3.96 12.87 4.66
C SER A 105 -2.66 13.65 4.81
N GLU A 106 -1.62 12.97 5.21
CA GLU A 106 -0.22 13.42 5.22
C GLU A 106 0.57 12.83 4.03
N LEU A 107 -0.08 11.98 3.19
CA LEU A 107 0.57 11.24 2.12
C LEU A 107 0.77 12.05 0.83
N ASP A 108 0.37 13.32 0.85
CA ASP A 108 0.51 14.25 -0.26
C ASP A 108 1.43 15.42 0.14
N SER A 109 2.15 15.96 -0.83
CA SER A 109 2.98 17.14 -0.62
C SER A 109 2.12 18.39 -0.32
N SER A 110 2.72 19.42 0.26
CA SER A 110 2.04 20.68 0.62
C SER A 110 1.37 21.39 -0.58
N ASN A 111 1.80 21.09 -1.81
CA ASN A 111 1.22 21.59 -3.06
C ASN A 111 0.26 20.58 -3.72
N GLY A 112 -0.21 19.56 -3.00
CA GLY A 112 -1.20 18.59 -3.44
C GLY A 112 -0.69 17.51 -4.38
N ARG A 113 0.64 17.38 -4.60
CA ARG A 113 1.20 16.29 -5.39
C ARG A 113 1.36 15.04 -4.53
N LYS A 114 1.00 13.89 -5.08
CA LYS A 114 1.14 12.59 -4.41
C LYS A 114 2.61 12.18 -4.32
N TYR A 115 3.01 11.64 -3.18
CA TYR A 115 4.34 11.02 -3.00
C TYR A 115 4.42 9.57 -3.50
N GLY A 116 3.28 8.94 -3.87
CA GLY A 116 3.24 7.52 -4.23
C GLY A 116 3.23 6.56 -3.03
N LEU A 117 2.84 7.06 -1.87
CA LEU A 117 2.86 6.31 -0.60
C LEU A 117 1.61 5.45 -0.34
N GLY A 118 0.73 5.24 -1.33
CA GLY A 118 -0.42 4.33 -1.22
C GLY A 118 -1.63 4.92 -0.48
N SER A 119 -2.01 6.16 -0.79
CA SER A 119 -3.13 6.85 -0.13
C SER A 119 -4.48 6.14 -0.27
N SER A 120 -4.74 5.44 -1.40
CA SER A 120 -5.96 4.63 -1.61
C SER A 120 -6.06 3.47 -0.62
N GLY A 121 -4.98 2.71 -0.44
CA GLY A 121 -4.93 1.64 0.55
C GLY A 121 -5.08 2.17 1.97
N ALA A 122 -4.34 3.22 2.33
CA ALA A 122 -4.40 3.81 3.66
C ALA A 122 -5.80 4.36 4.01
N VAL A 123 -6.49 5.05 3.09
CA VAL A 123 -7.84 5.57 3.36
C VAL A 123 -8.87 4.45 3.51
N THR A 124 -8.74 3.39 2.71
CA THR A 124 -9.60 2.21 2.80
C THR A 124 -9.46 1.55 4.17
N VAL A 125 -8.22 1.27 4.60
CA VAL A 125 -7.94 0.65 5.91
C VAL A 125 -8.36 1.54 7.07
N ALA A 126 -8.05 2.85 7.03
CA ALA A 126 -8.45 3.79 8.08
C ALA A 126 -9.98 3.87 8.22
N THR A 127 -10.72 3.83 7.10
CA THR A 127 -12.19 3.83 7.10
C THR A 127 -12.75 2.56 7.74
N VAL A 128 -12.24 1.38 7.36
CA VAL A 128 -12.66 0.10 7.96
C VAL A 128 -12.35 0.08 9.45
N LYS A 129 -11.13 0.47 9.87
CA LYS A 129 -10.72 0.54 11.27
C LYS A 129 -11.62 1.50 12.08
N ALA A 130 -11.93 2.68 11.55
CA ALA A 130 -12.77 3.67 12.22
C ALA A 130 -14.20 3.16 12.41
N LEU A 131 -14.80 2.52 11.41
CA LEU A 131 -16.14 1.92 11.50
C LEU A 131 -16.15 0.65 12.36
N ASN A 132 -15.06 -0.12 12.38
CA ASN A 132 -14.89 -1.22 13.33
C ASN A 132 -15.04 -0.75 14.77
N VAL A 133 -14.40 0.37 15.13
CA VAL A 133 -14.55 0.99 16.46
C VAL A 133 -15.94 1.57 16.66
N PHE A 134 -16.47 2.29 15.65
CA PHE A 134 -17.76 2.97 15.71
C PHE A 134 -18.93 2.02 15.96
N TYR A 135 -18.94 0.88 15.30
CA TYR A 135 -19.97 -0.15 15.44
C TYR A 135 -19.60 -1.24 16.45
N ALA A 136 -18.45 -1.15 17.12
CA ALA A 136 -17.93 -2.16 18.06
C ALA A 136 -17.91 -3.58 17.46
N LEU A 137 -17.43 -3.72 16.22
CA LEU A 137 -17.46 -5.00 15.48
C LEU A 137 -16.43 -6.01 16.01
N ASN A 138 -15.39 -5.55 16.72
CA ASN A 138 -14.31 -6.37 17.26
C ASN A 138 -13.59 -7.24 16.20
N LEU A 139 -13.40 -6.69 15.00
CA LEU A 139 -12.68 -7.35 13.93
C LEU A 139 -11.21 -7.55 14.30
N SER A 140 -10.69 -8.73 14.02
CA SER A 140 -9.25 -9.02 14.05
C SER A 140 -8.52 -8.24 12.95
N GLN A 141 -7.19 -8.14 13.05
CA GLN A 141 -6.36 -7.47 12.05
C GLN A 141 -6.51 -8.12 10.65
N LEU A 142 -6.59 -9.45 10.60
CA LEU A 142 -6.82 -10.19 9.34
C LEU A 142 -8.21 -9.91 8.75
N GLU A 143 -9.26 -9.83 9.57
CA GLU A 143 -10.60 -9.49 9.08
C GLU A 143 -10.68 -8.04 8.58
N ILE A 144 -10.00 -7.09 9.24
CA ILE A 144 -9.86 -5.72 8.76
C ILE A 144 -9.16 -5.71 7.40
N PHE A 145 -8.05 -6.47 7.25
CA PHE A 145 -7.37 -6.62 5.97
C PHE A 145 -8.32 -7.16 4.90
N LYS A 146 -9.03 -8.24 5.18
CA LYS A 146 -9.95 -8.88 4.21
C LYS A 146 -11.07 -7.94 3.76
N ILE A 147 -11.73 -7.21 4.69
CA ILE A 147 -12.75 -6.21 4.32
C ILE A 147 -12.14 -5.09 3.48
N ALA A 148 -10.97 -4.59 3.86
CA ALA A 148 -10.30 -3.53 3.13
C ALA A 148 -9.83 -3.98 1.74
N ALA A 149 -9.36 -5.23 1.60
CA ALA A 149 -9.00 -5.83 0.33
C ALA A 149 -10.21 -5.97 -0.61
N LEU A 150 -11.34 -6.52 -0.12
CA LEU A 150 -12.61 -6.57 -0.87
C LEU A 150 -13.07 -5.16 -1.29
N ALA A 151 -12.98 -4.17 -0.40
CA ALA A 151 -13.34 -2.78 -0.71
C ALA A 151 -12.44 -2.16 -1.78
N ASN A 152 -11.15 -2.46 -1.74
CA ASN A 152 -10.20 -1.98 -2.73
C ASN A 152 -10.44 -2.60 -4.10
N LEU A 153 -10.66 -3.93 -4.15
CA LEU A 153 -10.96 -4.67 -5.38
C LEU A 153 -12.28 -4.24 -6.01
N ALA A 154 -13.28 -3.86 -5.23
CA ALA A 154 -14.54 -3.31 -5.76
C ALA A 154 -14.37 -1.96 -6.49
N VAL A 155 -13.23 -1.29 -6.31
CA VAL A 155 -12.89 -0.02 -7.00
C VAL A 155 -11.86 -0.24 -8.10
N GLN A 156 -10.90 -1.13 -7.86
CA GLN A 156 -9.78 -1.42 -8.76
C GLN A 156 -9.44 -2.91 -8.69
N ASP A 157 -9.80 -3.66 -9.71
CA ASP A 157 -9.77 -5.12 -9.75
C ASP A 157 -8.40 -5.76 -10.04
N ASN A 158 -7.36 -4.96 -10.32
CA ASN A 158 -6.02 -5.42 -10.72
C ASN A 158 -4.93 -5.27 -9.64
N GLY A 159 -5.28 -4.93 -8.40
CA GLY A 159 -4.32 -4.67 -7.31
C GLY A 159 -3.91 -5.92 -6.55
N SER A 160 -2.65 -6.01 -6.10
CA SER A 160 -2.20 -7.10 -5.22
C SER A 160 -2.73 -7.00 -3.78
N CYS A 161 -3.29 -5.87 -3.36
CA CYS A 161 -3.63 -5.54 -1.97
C CYS A 161 -2.43 -5.52 -1.00
N GLY A 162 -1.20 -5.43 -1.48
CA GLY A 162 -0.02 -5.31 -0.64
C GLY A 162 0.06 -3.98 0.10
N ASP A 163 -0.45 -2.90 -0.47
CA ASP A 163 -0.62 -1.60 0.19
C ASP A 163 -1.64 -1.67 1.33
N ILE A 164 -2.74 -2.40 1.14
CA ILE A 164 -3.74 -2.69 2.18
C ILE A 164 -3.09 -3.46 3.33
N ALA A 165 -2.29 -4.50 3.02
CA ALA A 165 -1.59 -5.28 4.03
C ALA A 165 -0.63 -4.41 4.86
N ALA A 166 0.22 -3.61 4.20
CA ALA A 166 1.15 -2.72 4.88
C ALA A 166 0.44 -1.66 5.75
N SER A 167 -0.62 -1.03 5.23
CA SER A 167 -1.43 -0.06 5.99
C SER A 167 -2.19 -0.70 7.16
N CYS A 168 -2.47 -2.00 7.09
CA CYS A 168 -3.17 -2.75 8.11
C CYS A 168 -2.24 -3.21 9.24
N TYR A 169 -1.07 -3.76 8.87
CA TYR A 169 -0.14 -4.43 9.78
C TYR A 169 0.95 -3.49 10.32
N GLY A 170 1.30 -2.44 9.58
CA GLY A 170 2.45 -1.60 9.95
C GLY A 170 3.78 -2.32 9.70
N ASP A 171 4.88 -1.71 10.16
CA ASP A 171 6.23 -2.27 10.18
C ASP A 171 6.72 -2.75 8.79
N TRP A 172 7.59 -3.75 8.77
CA TRP A 172 8.01 -4.49 7.58
C TRP A 172 7.20 -5.76 7.49
N ILE A 173 6.72 -6.09 6.30
CA ILE A 173 5.99 -7.34 6.06
C ILE A 173 6.53 -8.08 4.84
N ALA A 174 6.55 -9.41 4.90
CA ALA A 174 6.54 -10.26 3.73
C ALA A 174 5.09 -10.56 3.39
N PHE A 175 4.70 -10.29 2.14
CA PHE A 175 3.32 -10.38 1.69
C PHE A 175 3.23 -11.19 0.41
N SER A 176 2.26 -12.11 0.33
CA SER A 176 1.83 -12.75 -0.91
C SER A 176 0.33 -12.59 -1.08
N THR A 177 -0.09 -12.23 -2.29
CA THR A 177 -1.52 -12.04 -2.58
C THR A 177 -2.25 -13.38 -2.66
N PHE A 178 -3.55 -13.31 -2.51
CA PHE A 178 -4.50 -14.43 -2.59
C PHE A 178 -4.90 -14.73 -4.04
N ASP A 179 -5.56 -15.87 -4.25
CA ASP A 179 -6.12 -16.27 -5.54
C ASP A 179 -7.36 -15.41 -5.86
N HIS A 180 -7.21 -14.43 -6.74
CA HIS A 180 -8.26 -13.51 -7.15
C HIS A 180 -9.44 -14.21 -7.84
N PRO A 181 -9.25 -15.10 -8.83
CA PRO A 181 -10.33 -15.88 -9.43
C PRO A 181 -11.13 -16.68 -8.42
N TRP A 182 -10.45 -17.35 -7.49
CA TRP A 182 -11.11 -18.07 -6.40
C TRP A 182 -11.95 -17.12 -5.53
N LEU A 183 -11.41 -15.98 -5.13
CA LEU A 183 -12.14 -15.01 -4.31
C LEU A 183 -13.39 -14.48 -5.02
N GLN A 184 -13.29 -14.12 -6.30
CA GLN A 184 -14.44 -13.69 -7.11
C GLN A 184 -15.55 -14.73 -7.18
N GLU A 185 -15.21 -16.01 -7.28
CA GLU A 185 -16.19 -17.10 -7.20
C GLU A 185 -16.86 -17.15 -5.82
N GLN A 186 -16.07 -17.06 -4.73
CA GLN A 186 -16.62 -17.10 -3.37
C GLN A 186 -17.53 -15.91 -3.05
N GLU A 187 -17.23 -14.70 -3.57
CA GLU A 187 -18.08 -13.50 -3.39
C GLU A 187 -19.49 -13.69 -3.92
N THR A 188 -19.71 -14.57 -4.90
CA THR A 188 -21.05 -14.87 -5.45
C THR A 188 -21.84 -15.84 -4.59
N GLN A 189 -21.19 -16.59 -3.70
CA GLN A 189 -21.78 -17.71 -2.95
C GLN A 189 -21.88 -17.43 -1.45
N HIS A 190 -21.12 -16.48 -0.92
CA HIS A 190 -20.96 -16.26 0.51
C HIS A 190 -21.31 -14.83 0.93
N SER A 191 -21.79 -14.69 2.16
CA SER A 191 -21.92 -13.42 2.86
C SER A 191 -20.54 -12.87 3.23
N ILE A 192 -20.45 -11.59 3.62
CA ILE A 192 -19.17 -10.99 4.06
C ILE A 192 -18.62 -11.75 5.26
N SER A 193 -19.44 -12.05 6.25
CA SER A 193 -19.00 -12.79 7.44
C SER A 193 -18.49 -14.20 7.14
N GLU A 194 -19.03 -14.89 6.15
CA GLU A 194 -18.54 -16.19 5.70
C GLU A 194 -17.20 -16.02 4.96
N LEU A 195 -17.08 -15.05 4.03
CA LEU A 195 -15.83 -14.75 3.31
C LEU A 195 -14.67 -14.43 4.26
N LEU A 196 -14.92 -13.71 5.36
CA LEU A 196 -13.90 -13.41 6.35
C LEU A 196 -13.41 -14.67 7.09
N ALA A 197 -14.29 -15.67 7.29
CA ALA A 197 -13.98 -16.92 7.97
C ALA A 197 -13.21 -17.92 7.09
N LEU A 198 -13.29 -17.79 5.75
CA LEU A 198 -12.57 -18.67 4.84
C LEU A 198 -11.06 -18.39 4.86
N ASP A 199 -10.25 -19.43 4.68
CA ASP A 199 -8.84 -19.27 4.36
C ASP A 199 -8.72 -18.89 2.87
N TRP A 200 -8.09 -17.74 2.59
CA TRP A 200 -7.89 -17.27 1.23
C TRP A 200 -6.64 -17.93 0.64
N PRO A 201 -6.76 -18.77 -0.41
CA PRO A 201 -5.62 -19.46 -0.99
C PRO A 201 -4.54 -18.49 -1.47
N GLY A 202 -3.29 -18.78 -1.13
CA GLY A 202 -2.13 -17.95 -1.51
C GLY A 202 -1.85 -16.76 -0.59
N LEU A 203 -2.82 -16.29 0.20
CA LEU A 203 -2.63 -15.16 1.12
C LEU A 203 -1.61 -15.50 2.20
N SER A 204 -0.59 -14.68 2.31
CA SER A 204 0.38 -14.72 3.41
C SER A 204 0.78 -13.31 3.82
N ILE A 205 0.76 -13.03 5.11
CA ILE A 205 1.21 -11.74 5.70
C ILE A 205 2.07 -12.09 6.90
N GLU A 206 3.39 -11.99 6.75
CA GLU A 206 4.37 -12.29 7.79
C GLU A 206 5.08 -11.01 8.21
N PRO A 207 4.99 -10.58 9.48
CA PRO A 207 5.80 -9.48 10.00
C PRO A 207 7.30 -9.81 9.92
N LEU A 208 8.11 -8.83 9.51
CA LEU A 208 9.56 -8.93 9.44
C LEU A 208 10.18 -7.97 10.47
N ILE A 209 11.23 -8.45 11.15
CA ILE A 209 12.03 -7.62 12.05
C ILE A 209 13.23 -7.12 11.27
N ALA A 210 13.36 -5.81 11.12
CA ALA A 210 14.51 -5.23 10.44
C ALA A 210 15.77 -5.35 11.31
N PRO A 211 16.94 -5.66 10.71
CA PRO A 211 18.22 -5.54 11.38
C PRO A 211 18.41 -4.16 12.03
N GLU A 212 18.97 -4.10 13.22
CA GLU A 212 19.22 -2.82 13.93
C GLU A 212 20.13 -1.87 13.12
N ASP A 213 21.08 -2.41 12.39
CA ASP A 213 22.00 -1.65 11.53
C ASP A 213 21.35 -1.26 10.18
N LEU A 214 20.11 -1.65 9.86
CA LEU A 214 19.45 -1.30 8.62
C LEU A 214 18.80 0.07 8.72
N ARG A 215 19.12 0.93 7.75
CA ARG A 215 18.46 2.24 7.57
C ARG A 215 17.82 2.34 6.20
N LEU A 216 16.54 2.71 6.17
CA LEU A 216 15.79 3.04 4.96
C LEU A 216 15.87 4.56 4.70
N LEU A 217 16.27 4.94 3.49
CA LEU A 217 16.21 6.31 3.00
C LEU A 217 15.26 6.37 1.81
N ILE A 218 14.57 7.51 1.65
CA ILE A 218 13.54 7.70 0.64
C ILE A 218 13.83 8.99 -0.10
N GLY A 219 13.90 8.92 -1.43
CA GLY A 219 14.03 10.07 -2.31
C GLY A 219 12.79 10.19 -3.20
N TRP A 220 12.21 11.39 -3.31
CA TRP A 220 11.07 11.69 -4.17
C TRP A 220 11.51 12.47 -5.41
N THR A 221 11.08 12.00 -6.59
CA THR A 221 11.48 12.59 -7.88
C THR A 221 10.63 13.79 -8.32
N GLY A 222 9.59 14.13 -7.58
CA GLY A 222 8.68 15.24 -7.91
C GLY A 222 7.69 14.95 -9.06
N SER A 223 7.75 13.76 -9.68
CA SER A 223 6.89 13.35 -10.79
C SER A 223 5.94 12.24 -10.35
N PRO A 224 4.63 12.46 -10.28
CA PRO A 224 3.67 11.41 -9.89
C PRO A 224 3.55 10.34 -10.98
N ALA A 225 3.33 9.09 -10.56
CA ALA A 225 3.06 7.95 -11.43
C ALA A 225 1.66 7.38 -11.17
N SER A 226 1.07 6.72 -12.18
CA SER A 226 -0.16 5.94 -12.03
C SER A 226 0.19 4.46 -11.91
N THR A 227 0.05 3.90 -10.71
CA THR A 227 0.37 2.49 -10.44
C THR A 227 -0.51 1.55 -11.27
N SER A 228 -1.84 1.79 -11.33
CA SER A 228 -2.78 0.97 -12.09
C SER A 228 -2.43 0.91 -13.57
N ASP A 229 -2.17 2.07 -14.18
CA ASP A 229 -1.89 2.14 -15.62
C ASP A 229 -0.59 1.40 -15.98
N LEU A 230 0.45 1.49 -15.14
CA LEU A 230 1.72 0.80 -15.36
C LEU A 230 1.57 -0.72 -15.19
N VAL A 231 0.85 -1.18 -14.18
CA VAL A 231 0.55 -2.61 -13.98
C VAL A 231 -0.23 -3.16 -15.17
N ASP A 232 -1.27 -2.46 -15.62
CA ASP A 232 -2.07 -2.85 -16.79
C ASP A 232 -1.25 -2.91 -18.08
N GLN A 233 -0.33 -1.95 -18.29
CA GLN A 233 0.56 -1.97 -19.44
C GLN A 233 1.47 -3.21 -19.45
N VAL A 234 2.06 -3.56 -18.30
CA VAL A 234 2.87 -4.77 -18.13
C VAL A 234 2.03 -6.02 -18.42
N HIS A 235 0.81 -6.10 -17.86
CA HIS A 235 -0.10 -7.22 -18.10
C HIS A 235 -0.45 -7.41 -19.59
N ARG A 236 -0.76 -6.35 -20.31
CA ARG A 236 -1.07 -6.41 -21.76
C ARG A 236 0.14 -6.79 -22.59
N SER A 237 1.33 -6.31 -22.22
CA SER A 237 2.57 -6.54 -22.97
C SER A 237 3.18 -7.94 -22.75
N ARG A 238 2.72 -8.70 -21.73
CA ARG A 238 3.28 -10.02 -21.38
C ARG A 238 2.78 -11.16 -22.27
N GLU A 239 1.62 -11.02 -22.92
CA GLU A 239 0.98 -12.12 -23.65
C GLU A 239 1.88 -12.70 -24.74
N ASP A 240 2.56 -11.85 -25.51
CA ASP A 240 3.50 -12.26 -26.55
C ASP A 240 4.87 -12.72 -26.01
N LYS A 241 5.14 -12.57 -24.69
CA LYS A 241 6.46 -12.75 -24.06
C LYS A 241 6.37 -13.64 -22.82
N MET A 242 5.43 -14.56 -22.81
CA MET A 242 5.08 -15.38 -21.64
C MET A 242 6.28 -16.09 -21.02
N VAL A 243 7.20 -16.66 -21.81
CA VAL A 243 8.39 -17.38 -21.29
C VAL A 243 9.32 -16.45 -20.52
N ALA A 244 9.58 -15.25 -21.05
CA ALA A 244 10.42 -14.28 -20.39
C ALA A 244 9.76 -13.73 -19.12
N TYR A 245 8.44 -13.53 -19.14
CA TYR A 245 7.68 -13.11 -17.98
C TYR A 245 7.67 -14.18 -16.88
N GLN A 246 7.49 -15.45 -17.20
CA GLN A 246 7.59 -16.55 -16.23
C GLN A 246 8.98 -16.65 -15.61
N LEU A 247 10.04 -16.41 -16.37
CA LEU A 247 11.40 -16.35 -15.84
C LEU A 247 11.57 -15.16 -14.88
N PHE A 248 11.00 -13.98 -15.21
CA PHE A 248 10.97 -12.83 -14.30
C PHE A 248 10.28 -13.19 -12.98
N LEU A 249 9.08 -13.81 -13.03
CA LEU A 249 8.34 -14.21 -11.83
C LEU A 249 9.16 -15.14 -10.94
N LYS A 250 9.78 -16.17 -11.54
CA LYS A 250 10.64 -17.10 -10.82
C LYS A 250 11.82 -16.37 -10.15
N ASN A 251 12.54 -15.56 -10.91
CA ASN A 251 13.73 -14.85 -10.41
C ASN A 251 13.37 -13.82 -9.34
N SER A 252 12.19 -13.16 -9.47
CA SER A 252 11.66 -12.23 -8.46
C SER A 252 11.36 -12.97 -7.16
N THR A 253 10.70 -14.13 -7.23
CA THR A 253 10.40 -14.97 -6.06
C THR A 253 11.67 -15.39 -5.34
N GLU A 254 12.67 -15.89 -6.07
CA GLU A 254 13.97 -16.27 -5.49
C GLU A 254 14.66 -15.05 -4.83
N CYS A 255 14.64 -13.88 -5.48
CA CYS A 255 15.21 -12.65 -4.95
C CYS A 255 14.54 -12.22 -3.64
N VAL A 256 13.19 -12.21 -3.61
CA VAL A 256 12.43 -11.80 -2.42
C VAL A 256 12.61 -12.81 -1.28
N ASN A 257 12.63 -14.11 -1.54
CA ASN A 257 12.87 -15.12 -0.52
C ASN A 257 14.26 -14.99 0.11
N GLU A 258 15.31 -14.72 -0.68
CA GLU A 258 16.65 -14.45 -0.15
C GLU A 258 16.68 -13.11 0.64
N MET A 259 15.90 -12.11 0.24
CA MET A 259 15.75 -10.87 1.03
C MET A 259 15.09 -11.15 2.38
N ILE A 260 13.99 -11.91 2.42
CA ILE A 260 13.31 -12.33 3.66
C ILE A 260 14.28 -13.09 4.58
N LYS A 261 15.10 -13.97 4.01
CA LYS A 261 16.17 -14.65 4.75
C LYS A 261 17.17 -13.65 5.34
N GLY A 262 17.54 -12.61 4.58
CA GLY A 262 18.40 -11.52 5.07
C GLY A 262 17.82 -10.83 6.30
N PHE A 263 16.50 -10.57 6.34
CA PHE A 263 15.82 -10.06 7.53
C PHE A 263 15.89 -11.04 8.71
N LYS A 264 15.59 -12.32 8.49
CA LYS A 264 15.62 -13.37 9.52
C LYS A 264 17.01 -13.61 10.11
N GLU A 265 18.06 -13.42 9.32
CA GLU A 265 19.46 -13.60 9.70
C GLU A 265 20.16 -12.30 10.17
N ASN A 266 19.42 -11.17 10.25
CA ASN A 266 19.97 -9.83 10.54
C ASN A 266 21.15 -9.46 9.60
N ASN A 267 21.05 -9.78 8.31
CA ASN A 267 22.11 -9.63 7.32
C ASN A 267 21.82 -8.47 6.36
N VAL A 268 22.21 -7.24 6.73
CA VAL A 268 22.01 -6.03 5.90
C VAL A 268 22.70 -6.17 4.54
N THR A 269 23.87 -6.79 4.46
CA THR A 269 24.61 -6.99 3.21
C THR A 269 23.80 -7.84 2.23
N LEU A 270 23.19 -8.93 2.70
CA LEU A 270 22.33 -9.78 1.87
C LEU A 270 21.09 -8.99 1.39
N ILE A 271 20.46 -8.21 2.27
CA ILE A 271 19.32 -7.36 1.90
C ILE A 271 19.73 -6.37 0.80
N GLN A 272 20.88 -5.70 0.94
CA GLN A 272 21.39 -4.77 -0.08
C GLN A 272 21.69 -5.48 -1.41
N GLN A 273 22.25 -6.68 -1.39
CA GLN A 273 22.47 -7.48 -2.61
C GLN A 273 21.13 -7.78 -3.31
N MET A 274 20.08 -8.11 -2.55
CA MET A 274 18.76 -8.39 -3.11
C MET A 274 18.05 -7.14 -3.61
N ILE A 275 18.27 -5.98 -3.01
CA ILE A 275 17.80 -4.68 -3.58
C ILE A 275 18.40 -4.45 -4.97
N ARG A 276 19.72 -4.63 -5.13
CA ARG A 276 20.39 -4.49 -6.44
C ARG A 276 19.89 -5.52 -7.45
N LYS A 277 19.72 -6.78 -7.02
CA LYS A 277 19.15 -7.85 -7.86
C LYS A 277 17.72 -7.51 -8.30
N ASN A 278 16.87 -7.05 -7.38
CA ASN A 278 15.49 -6.65 -7.70
C ASN A 278 15.45 -5.45 -8.67
N ARG A 279 16.32 -4.45 -8.48
CA ARG A 279 16.46 -3.34 -9.44
C ARG A 279 16.78 -3.87 -10.84
N GLN A 280 17.73 -4.81 -10.98
CA GLN A 280 18.07 -5.42 -12.27
C GLN A 280 16.87 -6.16 -12.88
N LEU A 281 16.13 -6.94 -12.07
CA LEU A 281 14.92 -7.63 -12.53
C LEU A 281 13.84 -6.67 -13.05
N LEU A 282 13.70 -5.48 -12.44
CA LEU A 282 12.79 -4.45 -12.93
C LEU A 282 13.29 -3.82 -14.25
N HIS A 283 14.59 -3.67 -14.45
CA HIS A 283 15.16 -3.27 -15.74
C HIS A 283 14.90 -4.32 -16.82
N ASP A 284 15.09 -5.60 -16.49
CA ASP A 284 14.83 -6.72 -17.43
C ASP A 284 13.33 -6.75 -17.80
N LEU A 285 12.43 -6.57 -16.81
CA LEU A 285 10.99 -6.47 -17.05
C LEU A 285 10.65 -5.27 -17.95
N SER A 286 11.27 -4.13 -17.72
CA SER A 286 11.12 -2.94 -18.57
C SER A 286 11.54 -3.22 -20.02
N ALA A 287 12.65 -3.92 -20.23
CA ALA A 287 13.12 -4.33 -21.56
C ALA A 287 12.17 -5.35 -22.22
N ILE A 288 11.62 -6.29 -21.43
CA ILE A 288 10.64 -7.28 -21.90
C ILE A 288 9.35 -6.60 -22.34
N THR A 289 8.81 -5.69 -21.54
CA THR A 289 7.45 -5.12 -21.72
C THR A 289 7.44 -3.82 -22.52
N GLY A 290 8.56 -3.10 -22.54
CA GLY A 290 8.65 -1.74 -23.09
C GLY A 290 8.11 -0.66 -22.15
N VAL A 291 7.70 -1.03 -20.93
CA VAL A 291 7.20 -0.10 -19.91
C VAL A 291 8.36 0.54 -19.17
N VAL A 292 8.39 1.87 -19.08
CA VAL A 292 9.46 2.60 -18.38
C VAL A 292 9.21 2.55 -16.87
N ILE A 293 9.86 1.63 -16.17
CA ILE A 293 9.77 1.47 -14.72
C ILE A 293 10.72 2.44 -14.02
N GLU A 294 12.01 2.44 -14.38
CA GLU A 294 13.01 3.35 -13.84
C GLU A 294 13.18 4.55 -14.77
N THR A 295 12.64 5.71 -14.38
CA THR A 295 12.79 6.97 -15.13
C THR A 295 14.22 7.53 -15.00
N PRO A 296 14.63 8.50 -15.85
CA PRO A 296 15.96 9.15 -15.70
C PRO A 296 16.20 9.74 -14.31
N ALA A 297 15.14 10.27 -13.65
CA ALA A 297 15.25 10.82 -12.29
C ALA A 297 15.45 9.71 -11.26
N LEU A 298 14.72 8.59 -11.35
CA LEU A 298 14.91 7.41 -10.50
C LEU A 298 16.28 6.77 -10.72
N ASN A 299 16.74 6.68 -11.97
CA ASN A 299 18.07 6.19 -12.30
C ASN A 299 19.16 7.04 -11.64
N LYS A 300 19.03 8.37 -11.72
CA LYS A 300 19.96 9.31 -11.08
C LYS A 300 19.96 9.14 -9.56
N LEU A 301 18.78 9.01 -8.94
CA LEU A 301 18.62 8.74 -7.51
C LEU A 301 19.38 7.48 -7.08
N CYS A 302 19.14 6.37 -7.79
CA CYS A 302 19.76 5.09 -7.48
C CYS A 302 21.27 5.10 -7.69
N ASN A 303 21.75 5.69 -8.80
CA ASN A 303 23.19 5.73 -9.09
C ASN A 303 23.96 6.63 -8.11
N LEU A 304 23.35 7.71 -7.62
CA LEU A 304 23.93 8.52 -6.55
C LEU A 304 24.02 7.70 -5.26
N ALA A 305 22.96 6.97 -4.90
CA ALA A 305 22.96 6.13 -3.69
C ALA A 305 24.07 5.07 -3.70
N GLU A 306 24.31 4.42 -4.84
CA GLU A 306 25.37 3.42 -4.99
C GLU A 306 26.80 4.01 -4.77
N GLN A 307 27.03 5.30 -5.10
CA GLN A 307 28.28 5.98 -4.82
C GLN A 307 28.55 6.19 -3.32
N TYR A 308 27.50 6.10 -2.50
CA TYR A 308 27.55 6.26 -1.04
C TYR A 308 27.21 4.98 -0.29
N GLU A 309 27.58 3.82 -0.86
CA GLU A 309 27.40 2.47 -0.25
C GLU A 309 25.94 2.07 -0.01
N GLY A 310 24.97 2.78 -0.59
CA GLY A 310 23.56 2.44 -0.54
C GLY A 310 23.17 1.48 -1.64
N ALA A 311 22.25 0.58 -1.35
CA ALA A 311 21.57 -0.24 -2.36
C ALA A 311 20.19 0.37 -2.66
N ALA A 312 19.94 0.74 -3.92
CA ALA A 312 18.81 1.58 -4.30
C ALA A 312 17.99 1.02 -5.46
N LYS A 313 16.69 1.36 -5.48
CA LYS A 313 15.76 1.06 -6.58
C LYS A 313 14.52 1.96 -6.54
N SER A 314 13.73 1.95 -7.60
CA SER A 314 12.37 2.51 -7.58
C SER A 314 11.49 1.77 -6.59
N SER A 315 10.51 2.42 -5.97
CA SER A 315 9.51 1.80 -5.10
C SER A 315 8.15 1.76 -5.78
N GLY A 316 7.47 0.64 -5.73
CA GLY A 316 6.17 0.44 -6.37
C GLY A 316 6.27 0.24 -7.88
N ALA A 317 5.26 0.70 -8.63
CA ALA A 317 5.21 0.51 -10.09
C ALA A 317 6.30 1.30 -10.86
N GLY A 318 7.04 2.19 -10.19
CA GLY A 318 7.98 3.05 -10.88
C GLY A 318 7.30 4.14 -11.70
N GLY A 319 7.93 4.57 -12.81
CA GLY A 319 7.39 5.64 -13.66
C GLY A 319 7.52 7.04 -13.05
N GLY A 320 7.98 7.16 -11.82
CA GLY A 320 8.11 8.39 -11.03
C GLY A 320 8.10 8.10 -9.54
N ASP A 321 7.41 8.96 -8.77
CA ASP A 321 7.23 8.86 -7.31
C ASP A 321 8.56 8.71 -6.53
N CYS A 322 8.65 7.70 -5.69
CA CYS A 322 9.79 7.50 -4.80
C CYS A 322 10.77 6.42 -5.26
N GLY A 323 12.04 6.64 -4.96
CA GLY A 323 13.04 5.58 -4.86
C GLY A 323 13.40 5.31 -3.40
N ILE A 324 13.80 4.08 -3.12
CA ILE A 324 14.26 3.64 -1.79
C ILE A 324 15.73 3.27 -1.81
N VAL A 325 16.38 3.45 -0.68
CA VAL A 325 17.78 3.07 -0.45
C VAL A 325 17.92 2.37 0.88
N ILE A 326 18.58 1.24 0.89
CA ILE A 326 19.01 0.56 2.10
C ILE A 326 20.51 0.84 2.31
N VAL A 327 20.83 1.42 3.45
CA VAL A 327 22.21 1.66 3.89
C VAL A 327 22.46 1.02 5.25
N ASP A 328 23.74 0.77 5.57
CA ASP A 328 24.15 0.47 6.95
C ASP A 328 24.00 1.75 7.79
N GLN A 329 23.50 1.63 9.02
CA GLN A 329 23.28 2.77 9.92
C GLN A 329 24.57 3.54 10.23
N LYS A 330 25.72 2.88 10.12
CA LYS A 330 27.05 3.49 10.32
C LYS A 330 27.48 4.34 9.13
N SER A 331 26.87 4.19 7.95
CA SER A 331 27.19 4.97 6.76
C SER A 331 26.73 6.42 6.93
N GLY A 332 27.57 7.35 6.55
CA GLY A 332 27.25 8.78 6.56
C GLY A 332 26.26 9.14 5.46
N ILE A 333 25.05 9.56 5.80
CA ILE A 333 23.98 9.83 4.83
C ILE A 333 23.94 11.28 4.31
N LEU A 334 24.55 12.24 5.03
CA LEU A 334 24.50 13.67 4.68
C LEU A 334 25.04 13.98 3.29
N PRO A 335 26.19 13.38 2.84
CA PRO A 335 26.67 13.57 1.49
C PRO A 335 25.69 13.09 0.41
N LEU A 336 25.01 11.95 0.62
CA LEU A 336 23.98 11.43 -0.28
C LEU A 336 22.79 12.39 -0.34
N MET A 337 22.29 12.85 0.82
CA MET A 337 21.17 13.80 0.87
C MET A 337 21.50 15.08 0.09
N SER A 338 22.68 15.65 0.30
CA SER A 338 23.13 16.83 -0.44
C SER A 338 23.29 16.57 -1.95
N ALA A 339 23.74 15.37 -2.35
CA ALA A 339 23.85 15.00 -3.75
C ALA A 339 22.46 14.86 -4.41
N TRP A 340 21.49 14.33 -3.69
CA TRP A 340 20.11 14.25 -4.15
C TRP A 340 19.47 15.62 -4.34
N GLU A 341 19.60 16.53 -3.35
CA GLU A 341 19.09 17.90 -3.45
C GLU A 341 19.66 18.65 -4.66
N LYS A 342 20.98 18.54 -4.91
CA LYS A 342 21.64 19.10 -6.11
C LYS A 342 21.14 18.47 -7.42
N ALA A 343 20.57 17.27 -7.34
CA ALA A 343 20.00 16.52 -8.46
C ALA A 343 18.49 16.72 -8.61
N GLU A 344 17.90 17.65 -7.87
CA GLU A 344 16.45 17.93 -7.83
C GLU A 344 15.61 16.73 -7.30
N ILE A 345 16.21 15.87 -6.50
CA ILE A 345 15.56 14.78 -5.79
C ILE A 345 15.36 15.23 -4.34
N THR A 346 14.11 15.18 -3.87
CA THR A 346 13.77 15.61 -2.52
C THR A 346 13.93 14.44 -1.54
N PRO A 347 14.87 14.51 -0.58
CA PRO A 347 14.91 13.54 0.50
C PRO A 347 13.65 13.66 1.35
N LEU A 348 12.96 12.54 1.61
CA LEU A 348 11.81 12.51 2.50
C LEU A 348 12.25 12.02 3.89
N PRO A 349 12.00 12.81 4.96
CA PRO A 349 12.38 12.45 6.33
C PRO A 349 11.36 11.48 6.94
N LEU A 350 11.14 10.34 6.28
CA LEU A 350 10.19 9.32 6.70
C LEU A 350 10.90 8.13 7.33
N HIS A 351 10.21 7.50 8.28
CA HIS A 351 10.68 6.30 8.94
C HIS A 351 9.68 5.17 8.79
N VAL A 352 10.13 3.95 9.01
CA VAL A 352 9.22 2.81 9.07
C VAL A 352 8.36 2.94 10.33
N TYR A 353 7.04 2.85 10.13
CA TYR A 353 6.05 2.93 11.21
C TYR A 353 5.87 1.58 11.88
N SER A 354 6.09 1.51 13.21
CA SER A 354 5.84 0.34 14.03
C SER A 354 4.86 0.68 15.16
N ASP A 355 3.78 -0.07 15.29
CA ASP A 355 2.82 0.10 16.38
C ASP A 355 3.43 -0.19 17.76
N GLN A 356 4.46 -1.04 17.83
CA GLN A 356 5.16 -1.38 19.08
C GLN A 356 5.89 -0.18 19.72
N ARG A 357 6.16 0.88 18.97
CA ARG A 357 6.77 2.11 19.51
C ARG A 357 5.81 2.95 20.34
N LYS A 358 4.49 2.72 20.27
CA LYS A 358 3.48 3.42 21.07
C LYS A 358 3.40 2.91 22.51
N GLU A 359 3.79 1.68 22.80
CA GLU A 359 3.77 1.09 24.15
C GLU A 359 4.94 1.56 25.03
N ASN A 360 5.97 2.19 24.44
CA ASN A 360 7.19 2.66 25.11
C ASN A 360 7.32 4.19 25.19
N ARG A 361 6.27 4.96 24.89
CA ARG A 361 6.15 6.41 25.10
C ARG A 361 5.01 6.70 26.05
#